data_2c218b884b2400fe89aa781d4389cb57
#
_entry.id   2c218b884b2400fe89aa781d4389cb57
#
_cell.length_a   1.000
_cell.length_b   1.000
_cell.length_c   1.000
_cell.angle_alpha   90.00
_cell.angle_beta   90.00
_cell.angle_gamma   90.00
#
_symmetry.space_group_name_H-M   'P 1'
#
loop_
_entity.id
_entity.type
_entity.pdbx_description
1 polymer ?
#
loop_
_entity_poly.entity_id
_entity_poly.type
_entity_poly.pdbx_seq_one_letter_code
_entity_poly.pdbx_strand_id
1 'polypeptide(L)'
;MLHVVSHPEAGEELEAAARWYEERQPGLGARFLDDFEKTLRRILEAPNRWHFIRDTNRKLNFDRFPCAIIYSVDNDHLYIKAVMDLRRRPFYWKDRR
;
A
#
# COMPACT_ATOMS: atom_id res chain seq x y z
N MET A 1 -9.14 -0.80 17.55
CA MET A 1 -8.07 -1.01 16.55
C MET A 1 -8.69 -1.47 15.24
N LEU A 2 -8.21 -0.94 14.12
CA LEU A 2 -8.72 -1.31 12.82
C LEU A 2 -8.22 -2.71 12.40
N HIS A 3 -9.12 -3.47 11.79
CA HIS A 3 -8.75 -4.73 11.16
C HIS A 3 -8.27 -4.46 9.74
N VAL A 4 -7.09 -4.95 9.40
CA VAL A 4 -6.53 -4.74 8.07
C VAL A 4 -7.01 -5.85 7.14
N VAL A 5 -7.62 -5.45 6.03
CA VAL A 5 -8.06 -6.36 4.97
C VAL A 5 -7.45 -5.87 3.67
N SER A 6 -6.90 -6.78 2.88
CA SER A 6 -6.28 -6.42 1.61
C SER A 6 -7.07 -6.99 0.44
N HIS A 7 -7.22 -6.18 -0.59
CA HIS A 7 -7.69 -6.69 -1.87
C HIS A 7 -6.68 -7.74 -2.38
N PRO A 8 -7.13 -8.86 -2.95
CA PRO A 8 -6.21 -9.90 -3.43
C PRO A 8 -5.13 -9.36 -4.37
N GLU A 9 -5.49 -8.44 -5.26
CA GLU A 9 -4.52 -7.87 -6.18
C GLU A 9 -3.50 -6.98 -5.49
N ALA A 10 -3.87 -6.35 -4.36
CA ALA A 10 -2.92 -5.58 -3.57
C ALA A 10 -1.87 -6.50 -2.95
N GLY A 11 -2.28 -7.67 -2.46
CA GLY A 11 -1.35 -8.67 -1.93
C GLY A 11 -0.40 -9.18 -3.01
N GLU A 12 -0.92 -9.42 -4.20
CA GLU A 12 -0.10 -9.83 -5.34
C GLU A 12 0.91 -8.76 -5.73
N GLU A 13 0.50 -7.51 -5.72
CA GLU A 13 1.38 -6.38 -6.01
C GLU A 13 2.52 -6.30 -5.01
N LEU A 14 2.22 -6.48 -3.73
CA LEU A 14 3.23 -6.45 -2.69
C LEU A 14 4.26 -7.57 -2.87
N GLU A 15 3.79 -8.79 -3.09
CA GLU A 15 4.67 -9.94 -3.27
C GLU A 15 5.52 -9.81 -4.54
N ALA A 16 4.91 -9.38 -5.63
CA ALA A 16 5.61 -9.22 -6.90
C ALA A 16 6.70 -8.16 -6.80
N ALA A 17 6.41 -7.04 -6.13
CA ALA A 17 7.40 -5.99 -5.94
C ALA A 17 8.56 -6.45 -5.06
N ALA A 18 8.27 -7.14 -3.95
CA ALA A 18 9.31 -7.65 -3.07
C ALA A 18 10.23 -8.61 -3.82
N ARG A 19 9.66 -9.48 -4.64
CA ARG A 19 10.40 -10.45 -5.45
C ARG A 19 11.27 -9.75 -6.49
N TRP A 20 10.71 -8.74 -7.14
CA TRP A 20 11.42 -7.95 -8.15
C TRP A 20 12.67 -7.30 -7.56
N TYR A 21 12.53 -6.68 -6.38
CA TYR A 21 13.67 -6.03 -5.71
C TYR A 21 14.70 -7.05 -5.24
N GLU A 22 14.25 -8.19 -4.71
CA GLU A 22 15.16 -9.23 -4.24
C GLU A 22 16.01 -9.80 -5.37
N GLU A 23 15.43 -9.92 -6.56
CA GLU A 23 16.16 -10.40 -7.74
C GLU A 23 17.26 -9.44 -8.18
N ARG A 24 17.10 -8.17 -7.89
CA ARG A 24 18.10 -7.17 -8.26
C ARG A 24 19.22 -7.05 -7.25
N GLN A 25 18.90 -7.26 -5.97
CA GLN A 25 19.91 -7.21 -4.93
C GLN A 25 19.45 -8.04 -3.73
N PRO A 26 20.24 -9.03 -3.30
CA PRO A 26 19.89 -9.81 -2.10
C PRO A 26 19.65 -8.90 -0.89
N GLY A 27 18.55 -9.14 -0.20
CA GLY A 27 18.13 -8.37 0.96
C GLY A 27 17.25 -7.17 0.63
N LEU A 28 17.16 -6.77 -0.63
CA LEU A 28 16.39 -5.59 -0.99
C LEU A 28 14.88 -5.85 -0.87
N GLY A 29 14.44 -7.07 -1.14
CA GLY A 29 13.05 -7.45 -0.94
C GLY A 29 12.61 -7.30 0.50
N ALA A 30 13.46 -7.69 1.45
CA ALA A 30 13.17 -7.54 2.87
C ALA A 30 13.07 -6.06 3.25
N ARG A 31 13.93 -5.21 2.71
CA ARG A 31 13.87 -3.77 2.94
C ARG A 31 12.60 -3.15 2.40
N PHE A 32 12.15 -3.64 1.25
CA PHE A 32 10.89 -3.17 0.66
C PHE A 32 9.71 -3.53 1.58
N LEU A 33 9.67 -4.75 2.09
CA LEU A 33 8.61 -5.18 3.00
C LEU A 33 8.64 -4.41 4.32
N ASP A 34 9.83 -4.09 4.83
CA ASP A 34 9.97 -3.25 6.02
C ASP A 34 9.40 -1.86 5.79
N ASP A 35 9.66 -1.29 4.62
CA ASP A 35 9.14 0.03 4.26
C ASP A 35 7.62 0.00 4.14
N PHE A 36 7.08 -1.06 3.56
CA PHE A 36 5.63 -1.27 3.53
C PHE A 36 5.05 -1.31 4.94
N GLU A 37 5.64 -2.09 5.84
CA GLU A 37 5.13 -2.23 7.20
C GLU A 37 5.17 -0.93 7.97
N LYS A 38 6.24 -0.15 7.81
CA LYS A 38 6.35 1.17 8.44
C LYS A 38 5.27 2.10 7.92
N THR A 39 5.02 2.07 6.62
CA THR A 39 3.98 2.88 5.99
C THR A 39 2.60 2.50 6.52
N LEU A 40 2.32 1.20 6.58
CA LEU A 40 1.05 0.71 7.12
C LEU A 40 0.88 1.10 8.59
N ARG A 41 1.94 1.03 9.39
CA ARG A 41 1.88 1.42 10.79
C ARG A 41 1.53 2.90 10.93
N ARG A 42 2.11 3.76 10.11
CA ARG A 42 1.78 5.20 10.10
C ARG A 42 0.31 5.43 9.76
N ILE A 43 -0.23 4.64 8.84
CA ILE A 43 -1.66 4.71 8.50
C ILE A 43 -2.50 4.29 9.70
N LEU A 44 -2.16 3.19 10.35
CA LEU A 44 -2.93 2.68 11.49
C LEU A 44 -2.90 3.64 12.68
N GLU A 45 -1.81 4.37 12.86
CA GLU A 45 -1.70 5.37 13.94
C GLU A 45 -2.61 6.57 13.71
N ALA A 46 -2.85 6.93 12.45
CA ALA A 46 -3.65 8.11 12.12
C ALA A 46 -4.34 7.90 10.77
N PRO A 47 -5.34 7.02 10.71
CA PRO A 47 -5.92 6.62 9.41
C PRO A 47 -6.63 7.75 8.67
N ASN A 48 -7.09 8.77 9.38
CA ASN A 48 -7.81 9.88 8.76
C ASN A 48 -6.90 11.07 8.43
N ARG A 49 -5.60 10.95 8.67
CA ARG A 49 -4.65 12.04 8.48
C ARG A 49 -4.25 12.23 7.01
N TRP A 50 -4.19 11.14 6.25
CA TRP A 50 -3.59 11.18 4.92
C TRP A 50 -4.60 11.61 3.87
N HIS A 51 -4.11 12.14 2.76
CA HIS A 51 -4.95 12.79 1.75
C HIS A 51 -5.86 11.82 1.01
N PHE A 52 -7.09 12.26 0.77
CA PHE A 52 -7.96 11.61 -0.19
C PHE A 52 -7.43 11.84 -1.60
N ILE A 53 -7.52 10.82 -2.44
CA ILE A 53 -7.11 10.92 -3.84
C ILE A 53 -8.26 10.65 -4.80
N ARG A 54 -9.26 9.86 -4.36
CA ARG A 54 -10.45 9.57 -5.16
C ARG A 54 -11.50 8.94 -4.25
N ASP A 55 -12.69 9.50 -4.27
CA ASP A 55 -13.81 9.00 -3.44
C ASP A 55 -13.40 8.89 -1.97
N THR A 56 -13.50 7.71 -1.38
CA THR A 56 -13.10 7.47 0.01
C THR A 56 -11.68 6.93 0.15
N ASN A 57 -10.94 6.87 -0.94
CA ASN A 57 -9.59 6.30 -0.94
C ASN A 57 -8.55 7.36 -0.56
N ARG A 58 -7.62 6.94 0.29
CA ARG A 58 -6.50 7.76 0.72
C ARG A 58 -5.20 7.13 0.24
N LYS A 59 -4.14 7.90 0.27
CA LYS A 59 -2.83 7.48 -0.24
C LYS A 59 -1.73 7.90 0.73
N LEU A 60 -0.81 6.98 1.01
CA LEU A 60 0.42 7.31 1.70
C LEU A 60 1.60 6.66 0.98
N ASN A 61 2.55 7.50 0.56
CA ASN A 61 3.75 7.03 -0.10
C ASN A 61 4.68 6.33 0.88
N PHE A 62 5.42 5.34 0.38
CA PHE A 62 6.51 4.73 1.12
C PHE A 62 7.62 5.77 1.32
N ASP A 63 8.46 5.53 2.33
CA ASP A 63 9.58 6.43 2.63
C ASP A 63 10.72 6.30 1.63
N ARG A 64 11.08 5.08 1.27
CA ARG A 64 12.31 4.80 0.50
C ARG A 64 12.07 4.27 -0.89
N PHE A 65 10.98 3.54 -1.09
CA PHE A 65 10.68 2.92 -2.38
C PHE A 65 9.60 3.72 -3.11
N PRO A 66 9.62 3.73 -4.45
CA PRO A 66 8.65 4.53 -5.24
C PRO A 66 7.29 3.84 -5.32
N CYS A 67 6.68 3.64 -4.17
CA CYS A 67 5.40 2.96 -4.02
C CYS A 67 4.52 3.70 -3.04
N ALA A 68 3.24 3.36 -3.04
CA ALA A 68 2.27 3.93 -2.12
C ALA A 68 1.24 2.87 -1.73
N ILE A 69 0.68 3.02 -0.54
CA ILE A 69 -0.50 2.26 -0.13
C ILE A 69 -1.73 3.09 -0.44
N ILE A 70 -2.67 2.51 -1.17
CA ILE A 70 -3.99 3.08 -1.41
C ILE A 70 -4.96 2.34 -0.51
N TYR A 71 -5.70 3.07 0.32
CA TYR A 71 -6.57 2.44 1.30
C TYR A 71 -7.83 3.25 1.55
N SER A 72 -8.82 2.59 2.15
CA SER A 72 -10.00 3.27 2.68
C SER A 72 -10.31 2.72 4.07
N VAL A 73 -11.08 3.48 4.84
CA VAL A 73 -11.51 3.07 6.17
C VAL A 73 -13.02 2.98 6.16
N ASP A 74 -13.55 1.85 6.63
CA ASP A 74 -14.98 1.62 6.72
C ASP A 74 -15.25 0.91 8.05
N ASN A 75 -15.96 1.59 8.95
CA ASN A 75 -16.21 1.12 10.30
C ASN A 75 -14.90 0.80 11.02
N ASP A 76 -14.68 -0.44 11.37
CA ASP A 76 -13.47 -0.88 12.06
C ASP A 76 -12.47 -1.58 11.13
N HIS A 77 -12.65 -1.45 9.82
CA HIS A 77 -11.76 -2.07 8.84
C HIS A 77 -10.92 -1.03 8.11
N LEU A 78 -9.64 -1.33 7.97
CA LEU A 78 -8.76 -0.63 7.04
C LEU A 78 -8.58 -1.53 5.83
N TYR A 79 -9.03 -1.06 4.68
CA TYR A 79 -9.04 -1.85 3.46
C TYR A 79 -7.93 -1.36 2.53
N ILE A 80 -6.93 -2.21 2.31
CA ILE A 80 -5.84 -1.90 1.38
C ILE A 80 -6.30 -2.25 -0.02
N LYS A 81 -6.45 -1.23 -0.83
CA LYS A 81 -6.94 -1.35 -2.20
C LYS A 81 -5.84 -1.68 -3.18
N ALA A 82 -4.67 -1.11 -2.97
CA ALA A 82 -3.52 -1.31 -3.86
C ALA A 82 -2.22 -1.04 -3.14
N VAL A 83 -1.17 -1.74 -3.57
CA VAL A 83 0.22 -1.38 -3.30
C VAL A 83 0.75 -0.91 -4.64
N MET A 84 0.75 0.40 -4.85
CA MET A 84 0.92 1.02 -6.15
C MET A 84 2.35 1.44 -6.40
N ASP A 85 2.92 1.02 -7.52
CA ASP A 85 4.14 1.62 -8.03
C ASP A 85 3.78 3.02 -8.57
N LEU A 86 4.51 4.04 -8.16
CA LEU A 86 4.19 5.43 -8.51
C LEU A 86 4.34 5.72 -9.99
N ARG A 87 4.97 4.83 -10.76
CA ARG A 87 5.14 4.96 -12.20
C ARG A 87 3.98 4.41 -13.00
N ARG A 88 3.05 3.71 -12.34
CA ARG A 88 1.89 3.14 -13.01
C ARG A 88 0.87 4.20 -13.34
N ARG A 89 -0.03 3.86 -14.28
CA ARG A 89 -1.12 4.75 -14.68
C ARG A 89 -1.98 5.10 -13.46
N PRO A 90 -2.32 6.39 -13.27
CA PRO A 90 -3.15 6.81 -12.15
C PRO A 90 -4.49 6.08 -12.13
N PHE A 91 -4.93 5.73 -10.92
CA PHE A 91 -6.25 5.14 -10.68
C PHE A 91 -6.50 3.80 -11.38
N TYR A 92 -5.45 3.07 -11.73
CA TYR A 92 -5.62 1.74 -12.34
C TYR A 92 -6.38 0.78 -11.43
N TRP A 93 -6.36 1.03 -10.13
CA TRP A 93 -7.01 0.24 -9.09
C TRP A 93 -8.46 0.64 -8.84
N LYS A 94 -8.99 1.64 -9.54
CA LYS A 94 -10.27 2.29 -9.20
C LYS A 94 -11.47 1.33 -9.17
N ASP A 95 -11.45 0.27 -9.95
CA ASP A 95 -12.55 -0.68 -10.03
C ASP A 95 -12.42 -1.85 -9.07
N ARG A 96 -11.39 -1.87 -8.24
CA ARG A 96 -11.22 -2.90 -7.21
C ARG A 96 -12.21 -2.70 -6.07
N ARG A 97 -12.73 -3.79 -5.57
CA ARG A 97 -13.73 -3.75 -4.51
C ARG A 97 -13.28 -4.47 -3.26
#